data_e6011734add324c5a2d75164d5059561
#
_entry.id   e6011734add324c5a2d75164d5059561
#
_cell.length_a   1.000
_cell.length_b   1.000
_cell.length_c   1.000
_cell.angle_alpha   90.00
_cell.angle_beta   90.00
_cell.angle_gamma   90.00
#
_symmetry.space_group_name_H-M   'P 1'
#
loop_
_entity.id
_entity.type
_entity.pdbx_description
1 polymer ?
#
loop_
_entity_poly.entity_id
_entity_poly.type
_entity_poly.pdbx_seq_one_letter_code
_entity_poly.pdbx_strand_id
1 'polypeptide(L)'
;MKVTVLGTGNAFSTENGNVCYLLEEDGRRMLIDAGWALPYMLKRHGVDIKTIDDIYISHLHADHVGGLEYIAFSRYDWMSKPRSWEDNNSELRMGGLLYPITGISTYSTYAPNLIAHEDLIVELWDKTLRGGLESMEGFKATIDTYFVPNPIESNQPFDWQGWVCELVQQVHIMTGSVISWTFGLFMQKPGHESIYFVTDSQHCSPIQIEVFYKKADVVFQDCELIGVDTKNKKMNFKSGVHANYGQLASFSNANAVTLSDETKSKMWLSHYQDFLNYNKDFYGNDVDWQEYAKNDKFRGFLVPGQEFEF
;
A
#
# COMPACT_ATOMS: atom_id res chain seq x y z
N MET A 1 -6.64 0.03 -17.08
CA MET A 1 -6.60 -0.39 -15.65
C MET A 1 -7.36 0.61 -14.82
N LYS A 2 -8.23 0.13 -13.93
CA LYS A 2 -8.88 1.00 -12.95
C LYS A 2 -8.11 0.99 -11.64
N VAL A 3 -7.88 2.15 -11.03
CA VAL A 3 -7.30 2.29 -9.69
C VAL A 3 -8.31 3.00 -8.80
N THR A 4 -8.71 2.36 -7.70
CA THR A 4 -9.58 2.94 -6.67
C THR A 4 -8.75 3.20 -5.40
N VAL A 5 -8.78 4.42 -4.90
CA VAL A 5 -8.11 4.81 -3.65
C VAL A 5 -8.99 4.37 -2.48
N LEU A 6 -8.60 3.32 -1.75
CA LEU A 6 -9.36 2.82 -0.60
C LEU A 6 -9.11 3.63 0.66
N GLY A 7 -7.87 4.10 0.86
CA GLY A 7 -7.48 4.93 1.97
C GLY A 7 -6.29 5.81 1.64
N THR A 8 -6.13 6.91 2.37
CA THR A 8 -5.14 7.96 2.08
C THR A 8 -4.39 8.46 3.31
N GLY A 9 -4.76 7.99 4.49
CA GLY A 9 -4.20 8.47 5.75
C GLY A 9 -2.96 7.70 6.18
N ASN A 10 -2.24 8.26 7.13
CA ASN A 10 -1.05 7.68 7.75
C ASN A 10 -1.38 6.62 8.81
N ALA A 11 -0.35 6.15 9.54
CA ALA A 11 -0.47 5.14 10.60
C ALA A 11 -1.50 5.48 11.70
N PHE A 12 -1.78 6.75 11.93
CA PHE A 12 -2.67 7.23 12.99
C PHE A 12 -4.03 7.70 12.48
N SER A 13 -4.26 7.61 11.19
CA SER A 13 -5.53 8.06 10.58
C SER A 13 -6.67 7.12 10.95
N THR A 14 -7.73 7.70 11.51
CA THR A 14 -8.97 6.98 11.85
C THR A 14 -10.13 7.31 10.92
N GLU A 15 -10.01 8.35 10.11
CA GLU A 15 -11.07 8.83 9.21
C GLU A 15 -10.82 8.44 7.75
N ASN A 16 -9.56 8.53 7.30
CA ASN A 16 -9.19 8.31 5.91
C ASN A 16 -8.74 6.86 5.62
N GLY A 17 -8.62 6.01 6.66
CA GLY A 17 -7.97 4.72 6.55
C GLY A 17 -6.47 4.84 6.27
N ASN A 18 -5.76 3.72 6.21
CA ASN A 18 -4.35 3.73 5.82
C ASN A 18 -4.22 3.80 4.29
N VAL A 19 -3.08 4.28 3.78
CA VAL A 19 -2.83 4.28 2.33
C VAL A 19 -3.02 2.87 1.77
N CYS A 20 -3.93 2.75 0.81
CA CYS A 20 -4.24 1.49 0.17
C CYS A 20 -4.91 1.76 -1.19
N TYR A 21 -4.46 1.08 -2.23
CA TYR A 21 -5.03 1.17 -3.57
C TYR A 21 -5.55 -0.19 -4.01
N LEU A 22 -6.72 -0.19 -4.67
CA LEU A 22 -7.24 -1.36 -5.36
C LEU A 22 -7.07 -1.16 -6.86
N LEU A 23 -6.31 -2.04 -7.49
CA LEU A 23 -6.11 -2.10 -8.92
C LEU A 23 -7.01 -3.19 -9.51
N GLU A 24 -7.67 -2.87 -10.62
CA GLU A 24 -8.54 -3.80 -11.35
C GLU A 24 -8.17 -3.80 -12.84
N GLU A 25 -7.80 -4.97 -13.36
CA GLU A 25 -7.44 -5.16 -14.77
C GLU A 25 -7.81 -6.59 -15.21
N ASP A 26 -8.47 -6.71 -16.36
CA ASP A 26 -8.83 -8.01 -16.97
C ASP A 26 -9.50 -9.00 -16.00
N GLY A 27 -10.32 -8.50 -15.09
CA GLY A 27 -11.04 -9.29 -14.09
C GLY A 27 -10.20 -9.73 -12.88
N ARG A 28 -8.93 -9.34 -12.79
CA ARG A 28 -8.09 -9.53 -11.61
C ARG A 28 -8.02 -8.28 -10.75
N ARG A 29 -7.81 -8.47 -9.46
CA ARG A 29 -7.74 -7.42 -8.45
C ARG A 29 -6.48 -7.53 -7.62
N MET A 30 -5.73 -6.43 -7.52
CA MET A 30 -4.56 -6.34 -6.67
C MET A 30 -4.73 -5.21 -5.64
N LEU A 31 -4.43 -5.50 -4.37
CA LEU A 31 -4.23 -4.45 -3.37
C LEU A 31 -2.77 -4.00 -3.38
N ILE A 32 -2.53 -2.71 -3.30
CA ILE A 32 -1.23 -2.15 -2.89
C ILE A 32 -1.36 -1.76 -1.43
N ASP A 33 -0.64 -2.48 -0.58
CA ASP A 33 -0.68 -2.46 0.87
C ASP A 33 -2.03 -2.88 1.50
N ALA A 34 -1.95 -3.34 2.73
CA ALA A 34 -3.08 -3.89 3.49
C ALA A 34 -2.95 -3.52 4.97
N GLY A 35 -3.08 -2.24 5.29
CA GLY A 35 -2.95 -1.72 6.64
C GLY A 35 -4.05 -2.18 7.60
N TRP A 36 -3.91 -1.87 8.90
CA TRP A 36 -4.84 -2.29 9.94
C TRP A 36 -6.27 -1.80 9.74
N ALA A 37 -6.49 -0.69 9.00
CA ALA A 37 -7.81 -0.17 8.68
C ALA A 37 -8.50 -0.92 7.52
N LEU A 38 -7.85 -1.89 6.88
CA LEU A 38 -8.35 -2.58 5.68
C LEU A 38 -9.78 -3.11 5.80
N PRO A 39 -10.18 -3.83 6.89
CA PRO A 39 -11.55 -4.35 6.99
C PRO A 39 -12.61 -3.25 6.90
N TYR A 40 -12.32 -2.11 7.50
CA TYR A 40 -13.19 -0.94 7.46
C TYR A 40 -13.22 -0.32 6.05
N MET A 41 -12.08 -0.17 5.42
CA MET A 41 -11.96 0.38 4.06
C MET A 41 -12.70 -0.48 3.03
N LEU A 42 -12.49 -1.81 3.05
CA LEU A 42 -13.20 -2.74 2.17
C LEU A 42 -14.72 -2.63 2.34
N LYS A 43 -15.20 -2.60 3.59
CA LYS A 43 -16.63 -2.43 3.88
C LYS A 43 -17.15 -1.09 3.37
N ARG A 44 -16.41 0.00 3.57
CA ARG A 44 -16.79 1.36 3.15
C ARG A 44 -16.97 1.46 1.64
N HIS A 45 -16.09 0.78 0.89
CA HIS A 45 -16.10 0.80 -0.57
C HIS A 45 -16.85 -0.37 -1.22
N GLY A 46 -17.49 -1.23 -0.42
CA GLY A 46 -18.26 -2.36 -0.93
C GLY A 46 -17.42 -3.44 -1.62
N VAL A 47 -16.14 -3.55 -1.26
CA VAL A 47 -15.21 -4.53 -1.82
C VAL A 47 -15.27 -5.83 -1.02
N ASP A 48 -15.59 -6.95 -1.67
CA ASP A 48 -15.52 -8.27 -1.04
C ASP A 48 -14.06 -8.77 -1.03
N ILE A 49 -13.54 -9.07 0.13
CA ILE A 49 -12.19 -9.61 0.32
C ILE A 49 -11.92 -10.88 -0.49
N LYS A 50 -12.96 -11.64 -0.82
CA LYS A 50 -12.86 -12.86 -1.62
C LYS A 50 -12.50 -12.59 -3.08
N THR A 51 -12.66 -11.36 -3.54
CA THR A 51 -12.37 -10.96 -4.92
C THR A 51 -10.96 -10.41 -5.11
N ILE A 52 -10.16 -10.36 -4.05
CA ILE A 52 -8.76 -9.92 -4.13
C ILE A 52 -7.90 -11.13 -4.55
N ASP A 53 -7.22 -11.02 -5.67
CA ASP A 53 -6.36 -12.07 -6.22
C ASP A 53 -4.90 -11.90 -5.82
N ASP A 54 -4.45 -10.66 -5.74
CA ASP A 54 -3.06 -10.31 -5.53
C ASP A 54 -2.94 -9.22 -4.45
N ILE A 55 -1.87 -9.27 -3.67
CA ILE A 55 -1.56 -8.27 -2.64
C ILE A 55 -0.09 -7.92 -2.78
N TYR A 56 0.20 -6.67 -3.11
CA TYR A 56 1.55 -6.11 -3.09
C TYR A 56 1.83 -5.45 -1.75
N ILE A 57 2.96 -5.75 -1.13
CA ILE A 57 3.40 -5.16 0.15
C ILE A 57 4.68 -4.37 -0.06
N SER A 58 4.62 -3.11 0.31
CA SER A 58 5.73 -2.16 0.19
C SER A 58 6.75 -2.26 1.33
N HIS A 59 6.29 -2.46 2.57
CA HIS A 59 7.11 -2.61 3.78
C HIS A 59 6.28 -3.14 4.97
N LEU A 60 6.90 -3.26 6.16
CA LEU A 60 6.35 -4.04 7.28
C LEU A 60 5.66 -3.23 8.39
N HIS A 61 5.38 -1.95 8.22
CA HIS A 61 4.64 -1.19 9.22
C HIS A 61 3.17 -1.64 9.30
N ALA A 62 2.57 -1.52 10.47
CA ALA A 62 1.21 -2.00 10.72
C ALA A 62 0.14 -1.33 9.85
N ASP A 63 0.35 -0.09 9.46
CA ASP A 63 -0.52 0.64 8.52
C ASP A 63 -0.39 0.18 7.07
N HIS A 64 0.54 -0.75 6.77
CA HIS A 64 0.72 -1.39 5.46
C HIS A 64 0.51 -2.91 5.48
N VAL A 65 0.66 -3.58 6.64
CA VAL A 65 0.53 -5.05 6.73
C VAL A 65 -0.48 -5.53 7.79
N GLY A 66 -0.95 -4.64 8.68
CA GLY A 66 -1.79 -5.05 9.81
C GLY A 66 -3.15 -5.65 9.45
N GLY A 67 -3.61 -5.47 8.21
CA GLY A 67 -4.81 -6.10 7.67
C GLY A 67 -4.61 -7.51 7.10
N LEU A 68 -3.36 -7.97 6.97
CA LEU A 68 -3.07 -9.29 6.40
C LEU A 68 -3.60 -10.44 7.27
N GLU A 69 -3.61 -10.30 8.60
CA GLU A 69 -4.25 -11.30 9.47
C GLU A 69 -5.76 -11.42 9.19
N TYR A 70 -6.44 -10.29 8.96
CA TYR A 70 -7.85 -10.31 8.57
C TYR A 70 -8.05 -11.02 7.23
N ILE A 71 -7.20 -10.75 6.24
CA ILE A 71 -7.26 -11.42 4.94
C ILE A 71 -7.04 -12.92 5.12
N ALA A 72 -5.97 -13.30 5.86
CA ALA A 72 -5.61 -14.67 6.12
C ALA A 72 -6.78 -15.47 6.69
N PHE A 73 -7.36 -15.03 7.80
CA PHE A 73 -8.47 -15.74 8.43
C PHE A 73 -9.76 -15.69 7.61
N SER A 74 -10.09 -14.55 7.01
CA SER A 74 -11.31 -14.42 6.20
C SER A 74 -11.30 -15.33 4.97
N ARG A 75 -10.14 -15.45 4.31
CA ARG A 75 -9.96 -16.31 3.15
C ARG A 75 -9.83 -17.78 3.54
N TYR A 76 -9.13 -18.07 4.63
CA TYR A 76 -8.98 -19.44 5.15
C TYR A 76 -10.32 -20.03 5.59
N ASP A 77 -11.14 -19.30 6.34
CA ASP A 77 -12.48 -19.74 6.72
C ASP A 77 -13.35 -20.02 5.49
N TRP A 78 -13.27 -19.17 4.48
CA TRP A 78 -13.99 -19.38 3.22
C TRP A 78 -13.45 -20.56 2.42
N MET A 79 -12.13 -20.78 2.36
CA MET A 79 -11.51 -21.93 1.69
C MET A 79 -11.85 -23.25 2.37
N SER A 80 -11.99 -23.27 3.68
CA SER A 80 -12.28 -24.44 4.47
C SER A 80 -13.75 -24.86 4.44
N LYS A 81 -14.65 -23.97 3.99
CA LYS A 81 -16.08 -24.31 3.87
C LYS A 81 -16.38 -25.03 2.55
N PRO A 82 -17.13 -26.16 2.58
CA PRO A 82 -17.65 -26.77 1.36
C PRO A 82 -18.48 -25.74 0.57
N ARG A 83 -18.30 -25.68 -0.75
CA ARG A 83 -18.99 -24.72 -1.62
C ARG A 83 -20.50 -24.83 -1.68
N SER A 84 -21.09 -25.95 -1.22
CA SER A 84 -22.53 -26.09 -1.03
C SER A 84 -22.82 -26.73 0.32
N TRP A 85 -23.69 -26.09 1.08
CA TRP A 85 -24.30 -26.70 2.27
C TRP A 85 -25.19 -27.90 1.90
N GLU A 86 -25.44 -28.11 0.61
CA GLU A 86 -26.33 -29.12 0.06
C GLU A 86 -25.61 -30.41 -0.35
N ASP A 87 -24.27 -30.40 -0.46
CA ASP A 87 -23.51 -31.62 -0.73
C ASP A 87 -23.38 -32.47 0.55
N ASN A 88 -24.32 -33.41 0.67
CA ASN A 88 -24.40 -34.43 1.71
C ASN A 88 -23.26 -35.45 1.71
N ASN A 89 -22.06 -35.12 1.26
CA ASN A 89 -20.90 -35.98 1.35
C ASN A 89 -20.30 -35.94 2.75
N SER A 90 -20.83 -36.81 3.62
CA SER A 90 -20.52 -36.93 5.04
C SER A 90 -19.08 -37.34 5.35
N GLU A 91 -18.26 -37.67 4.39
CA GLU A 91 -16.88 -38.19 4.58
C GLU A 91 -15.83 -37.06 4.73
N LEU A 92 -16.17 -35.81 4.49
CA LEU A 92 -15.27 -34.64 4.65
C LEU A 92 -15.49 -33.84 5.95
N ARG A 93 -16.30 -34.37 6.87
CA ARG A 93 -16.64 -33.72 8.13
C ARG A 93 -15.83 -34.27 9.29
N MET A 94 -14.55 -34.05 9.32
CA MET A 94 -13.82 -34.03 10.59
C MET A 94 -13.36 -32.60 10.87
N GLY A 95 -14.14 -31.89 11.67
CA GLY A 95 -13.71 -30.65 12.35
C GLY A 95 -13.47 -29.42 11.48
N GLY A 96 -13.95 -29.38 10.22
CA GLY A 96 -13.74 -28.19 9.35
C GLY A 96 -12.30 -28.02 8.83
N LEU A 97 -11.40 -28.90 9.18
CA LEU A 97 -10.02 -28.90 8.71
C LEU A 97 -9.87 -29.93 7.59
N LEU A 98 -9.72 -29.45 6.35
CA LEU A 98 -9.21 -30.28 5.28
C LEU A 98 -7.70 -30.44 5.49
N TYR A 99 -7.31 -31.54 6.16
CA TYR A 99 -5.91 -31.92 6.16
C TYR A 99 -5.50 -32.26 4.72
N PRO A 100 -4.39 -31.74 4.23
CA PRO A 100 -3.84 -32.20 2.96
C PRO A 100 -3.30 -33.62 3.17
N ILE A 101 -4.16 -34.62 2.95
CA ILE A 101 -3.80 -36.06 3.06
C ILE A 101 -2.79 -36.47 1.97
N THR A 102 -2.54 -35.63 0.97
CA THR A 102 -1.76 -35.99 -0.22
C THR A 102 -0.71 -35.02 -0.69
N GLY A 103 -0.29 -34.03 0.11
CA GLY A 103 0.81 -33.13 -0.28
C GLY A 103 0.51 -32.22 -1.51
N ILE A 104 -0.69 -32.26 -2.06
CA ILE A 104 -1.16 -31.36 -3.10
C ILE A 104 -2.03 -30.32 -2.40
N SER A 105 -1.51 -29.12 -2.23
CA SER A 105 -2.25 -27.99 -1.67
C SER A 105 -3.43 -27.68 -2.58
N THR A 106 -4.63 -28.15 -2.24
CA THR A 106 -5.89 -27.75 -2.89
C THR A 106 -6.27 -26.31 -2.52
N TYR A 107 -5.52 -25.68 -1.62
CA TYR A 107 -5.75 -24.31 -1.13
C TYR A 107 -5.21 -23.24 -2.07
N SER A 108 -4.22 -23.55 -2.92
CA SER A 108 -3.54 -22.59 -3.79
C SER A 108 -4.47 -21.85 -4.77
N THR A 109 -5.61 -22.45 -5.13
CA THR A 109 -6.58 -21.84 -6.05
C THR A 109 -7.39 -20.68 -5.46
N TYR A 110 -7.37 -20.48 -4.15
CA TYR A 110 -8.17 -19.45 -3.46
C TYR A 110 -7.35 -18.55 -2.56
N ALA A 111 -6.13 -18.91 -2.23
CA ALA A 111 -5.20 -18.07 -1.51
C ALA A 111 -4.74 -16.92 -2.44
N PRO A 112 -4.75 -15.66 -1.98
CA PRO A 112 -4.23 -14.57 -2.80
C PRO A 112 -2.72 -14.67 -2.92
N ASN A 113 -2.18 -14.23 -4.07
CA ASN A 113 -0.74 -14.06 -4.20
C ASN A 113 -0.28 -12.93 -3.28
N LEU A 114 0.84 -13.13 -2.61
CA LEU A 114 1.47 -12.15 -1.74
C LEU A 114 2.80 -11.73 -2.38
N ILE A 115 2.80 -10.57 -3.01
CA ILE A 115 3.91 -10.04 -3.80
C ILE A 115 4.66 -9.03 -2.94
N ALA A 116 5.95 -9.24 -2.74
CA ALA A 116 6.81 -8.28 -2.06
C ALA A 116 8.28 -8.55 -2.45
N HIS A 117 9.16 -7.62 -2.09
CA HIS A 117 10.60 -7.87 -2.19
C HIS A 117 10.98 -9.13 -1.39
N GLU A 118 11.93 -9.92 -1.90
CA GLU A 118 12.30 -11.22 -1.31
C GLU A 118 12.70 -11.11 0.18
N ASP A 119 13.42 -10.07 0.57
CA ASP A 119 13.80 -9.82 1.95
C ASP A 119 12.58 -9.59 2.86
N LEU A 120 11.51 -8.99 2.33
CA LEU A 120 10.31 -8.68 3.10
C LEU A 120 9.45 -9.92 3.36
N ILE A 121 9.39 -10.88 2.44
CA ILE A 121 8.51 -12.07 2.58
C ILE A 121 8.86 -12.87 3.84
N VAL A 122 10.16 -13.12 4.06
CA VAL A 122 10.63 -13.86 5.26
C VAL A 122 10.38 -13.06 6.53
N GLU A 123 10.74 -11.77 6.52
CA GLU A 123 10.54 -10.89 7.67
C GLU A 123 9.05 -10.67 7.98
N LEU A 124 8.19 -10.60 6.97
CA LEU A 124 6.75 -10.47 7.13
C LEU A 124 6.17 -11.62 7.94
N TRP A 125 6.57 -12.86 7.63
CA TRP A 125 6.12 -13.99 8.42
C TRP A 125 6.72 -13.95 9.83
N ASP A 126 8.04 -13.93 9.95
CA ASP A 126 8.73 -14.12 11.23
C ASP A 126 8.54 -12.96 12.22
N LYS A 127 8.44 -11.72 11.72
CA LYS A 127 8.39 -10.52 12.57
C LYS A 127 6.98 -9.94 12.77
N THR A 128 6.03 -10.25 11.86
CA THR A 128 4.69 -9.66 11.90
C THR A 128 3.58 -10.69 12.03
N LEU A 129 3.44 -11.63 11.10
CA LEU A 129 2.25 -12.47 11.00
C LEU A 129 2.29 -13.73 11.88
N ARG A 130 3.47 -14.27 12.11
CA ARG A 130 3.64 -15.55 12.81
C ARG A 130 3.00 -15.59 14.17
N GLY A 131 3.09 -14.49 14.94
CA GLY A 131 2.52 -14.40 16.28
C GLY A 131 1.01 -14.64 16.32
N GLY A 132 0.28 -14.13 15.34
CA GLY A 132 -1.17 -14.26 15.23
C GLY A 132 -1.63 -15.49 14.44
N LEU A 133 -0.85 -15.96 13.47
CA LEU A 133 -1.28 -16.93 12.47
C LEU A 133 -0.70 -18.34 12.61
N GLU A 134 0.44 -18.54 13.31
CA GLU A 134 1.10 -19.86 13.36
C GLU A 134 0.27 -20.93 14.07
N SER A 135 -0.42 -20.54 15.16
CA SER A 135 -1.09 -21.50 16.02
C SER A 135 -2.51 -21.78 15.56
N MET A 136 -2.71 -22.92 14.90
CA MET A 136 -4.02 -23.43 14.50
C MET A 136 -4.36 -24.69 15.27
N GLU A 137 -5.66 -24.97 15.43
CA GLU A 137 -6.08 -26.20 16.10
C GLU A 137 -5.57 -27.42 15.35
N GLY A 138 -4.70 -28.19 15.99
CA GLY A 138 -4.17 -29.45 15.48
C GLY A 138 -2.91 -29.33 14.60
N PHE A 139 -2.46 -28.12 14.21
CA PHE A 139 -1.23 -27.97 13.43
C PHE A 139 -0.60 -26.58 13.57
N LYS A 140 0.64 -26.47 13.11
CA LYS A 140 1.33 -25.17 12.92
C LYS A 140 1.20 -24.71 11.48
N ALA A 141 0.60 -23.55 11.31
CA ALA A 141 0.50 -22.90 10.02
C ALA A 141 1.81 -22.20 9.61
N THR A 142 1.97 -21.98 8.33
CA THR A 142 3.02 -21.20 7.71
C THR A 142 2.41 -20.12 6.82
N ILE A 143 3.21 -19.26 6.22
CA ILE A 143 2.72 -18.24 5.29
C ILE A 143 1.94 -18.89 4.13
N ASP A 144 2.40 -20.05 3.64
CA ASP A 144 1.77 -20.80 2.54
C ASP A 144 0.40 -21.38 2.90
N THR A 145 0.05 -21.41 4.18
CA THR A 145 -1.29 -21.79 4.62
C THR A 145 -2.33 -20.78 4.18
N TYR A 146 -1.96 -19.50 4.07
CA TYR A 146 -2.89 -18.39 3.86
C TYR A 146 -2.68 -17.66 2.55
N PHE A 147 -1.46 -17.66 2.03
CA PHE A 147 -1.06 -16.91 0.85
C PHE A 147 -0.24 -17.77 -0.11
N VAL A 148 -0.11 -17.31 -1.33
CA VAL A 148 0.90 -17.80 -2.28
C VAL A 148 2.03 -16.78 -2.32
N PRO A 149 3.14 -17.00 -1.59
CA PRO A 149 4.24 -16.07 -1.58
C PRO A 149 4.88 -15.93 -2.97
N ASN A 150 5.05 -14.71 -3.42
CA ASN A 150 5.71 -14.36 -4.68
C ASN A 150 6.82 -13.35 -4.40
N PRO A 151 8.02 -13.81 -3.96
CA PRO A 151 9.16 -12.95 -3.71
C PRO A 151 9.71 -12.40 -5.02
N ILE A 152 9.93 -11.08 -5.05
CA ILE A 152 10.54 -10.39 -6.19
C ILE A 152 11.96 -10.02 -5.83
N GLU A 153 12.93 -10.46 -6.63
CA GLU A 153 14.34 -10.11 -6.46
C GLU A 153 14.61 -8.63 -6.83
N SER A 154 15.64 -8.07 -6.22
CA SER A 154 16.08 -6.70 -6.54
C SER A 154 16.37 -6.56 -8.05
N ASN A 155 15.90 -5.46 -8.64
CA ASN A 155 16.06 -5.15 -10.07
C ASN A 155 15.44 -6.18 -11.04
N GLN A 156 14.55 -7.04 -10.57
CA GLN A 156 13.77 -7.94 -11.42
C GLN A 156 12.36 -7.38 -11.58
N PRO A 157 11.96 -7.00 -12.80
CA PRO A 157 10.57 -6.62 -13.06
C PRO A 157 9.69 -7.88 -13.07
N PHE A 158 8.43 -7.72 -12.71
CA PHE A 158 7.42 -8.77 -12.85
C PHE A 158 6.24 -8.28 -13.70
N ASP A 159 5.52 -9.22 -14.29
CA ASP A 159 4.30 -8.90 -15.05
C ASP A 159 3.06 -9.02 -14.16
N TRP A 160 2.18 -8.03 -14.26
CA TRP A 160 0.83 -8.10 -13.73
C TRP A 160 -0.18 -7.62 -14.78
N GLN A 161 -0.93 -8.55 -15.37
CA GLN A 161 -1.94 -8.28 -16.41
C GLN A 161 -1.39 -7.45 -17.60
N GLY A 162 -0.17 -7.76 -18.03
CA GLY A 162 0.51 -7.04 -19.11
C GLY A 162 1.15 -5.71 -18.69
N TRP A 163 1.07 -5.34 -17.41
CA TRP A 163 1.83 -4.24 -16.84
C TRP A 163 3.19 -4.75 -16.36
N VAL A 164 4.25 -4.14 -16.86
CA VAL A 164 5.61 -4.36 -16.33
C VAL A 164 5.74 -3.57 -15.05
N CYS A 165 5.97 -4.27 -13.95
CA CYS A 165 6.06 -3.76 -12.59
C CYS A 165 7.50 -3.80 -12.10
N GLU A 166 8.04 -2.69 -11.62
CA GLU A 166 9.38 -2.57 -11.07
C GLU A 166 9.32 -2.11 -9.61
N LEU A 167 10.06 -2.80 -8.72
CA LEU A 167 10.20 -2.39 -7.33
C LEU A 167 11.24 -1.28 -7.23
N VAL A 168 10.86 -0.16 -6.60
CA VAL A 168 11.74 0.99 -6.41
C VAL A 168 12.13 1.09 -4.95
N GLN A 169 13.35 0.68 -4.61
CA GLN A 169 13.87 0.73 -3.26
C GLN A 169 14.05 2.17 -2.77
N GLN A 170 13.53 2.46 -1.57
CA GLN A 170 13.52 3.79 -0.97
C GLN A 170 13.90 3.75 0.50
N VAL A 171 14.53 4.84 0.98
CA VAL A 171 14.82 5.01 2.41
C VAL A 171 13.54 5.45 3.13
N HIS A 172 13.15 4.70 4.15
CA HIS A 172 12.04 5.06 5.02
C HIS A 172 12.52 5.47 6.41
N ILE A 173 13.15 4.57 7.16
CA ILE A 173 13.66 4.88 8.50
C ILE A 173 15.16 4.61 8.58
N MET A 174 15.87 5.51 9.24
CA MET A 174 17.27 5.33 9.59
C MET A 174 17.40 5.21 11.10
N THR A 175 17.80 4.04 11.60
CA THR A 175 18.09 3.79 13.01
C THR A 175 19.59 3.64 13.19
N GLY A 176 20.27 4.74 13.47
CA GLY A 176 21.75 4.75 13.50
C GLY A 176 22.33 4.40 12.14
N SER A 177 23.01 3.27 12.05
CA SER A 177 23.60 2.73 10.81
C SER A 177 22.69 1.76 10.04
N VAL A 178 21.50 1.44 10.59
CA VAL A 178 20.56 0.53 9.95
C VAL A 178 19.51 1.33 9.19
N ILE A 179 19.25 0.92 7.95
CA ILE A 179 18.22 1.53 7.09
C ILE A 179 17.06 0.55 6.95
N SER A 180 15.87 1.01 7.29
CA SER A 180 14.63 0.31 6.91
C SER A 180 14.21 0.79 5.54
N TRP A 181 14.13 -0.15 4.62
CA TRP A 181 13.75 0.09 3.23
C TRP A 181 12.25 -0.05 3.05
N THR A 182 11.72 0.70 2.10
CA THR A 182 10.42 0.46 1.48
C THR A 182 10.61 0.26 -0.01
N PHE A 183 9.62 -0.34 -0.65
CA PHE A 183 9.64 -0.60 -2.07
C PHE A 183 8.40 0.01 -2.71
N GLY A 184 8.57 1.15 -3.40
CA GLY A 184 7.54 1.71 -4.25
C GLY A 184 7.32 0.82 -5.47
N LEU A 185 6.19 0.98 -6.14
CA LEU A 185 5.83 0.20 -7.33
C LEU A 185 5.71 1.11 -8.54
N PHE A 186 6.61 0.94 -9.50
CA PHE A 186 6.51 1.61 -10.81
C PHE A 186 5.89 0.65 -11.82
N MET A 187 4.85 1.10 -12.52
CA MET A 187 4.09 0.29 -13.47
C MET A 187 4.02 0.95 -14.84
N GLN A 188 4.28 0.18 -15.89
CA GLN A 188 4.19 0.66 -17.27
C GLN A 188 3.60 -0.40 -18.19
N LYS A 189 2.78 0.04 -19.15
CA LYS A 189 2.20 -0.79 -20.21
C LYS A 189 2.18 0.00 -21.51
N PRO A 190 2.63 -0.55 -22.65
CA PRO A 190 2.62 0.16 -23.91
C PRO A 190 1.23 0.71 -24.27
N GLY A 191 1.14 2.01 -24.59
CA GLY A 191 -0.11 2.68 -24.95
C GLY A 191 -0.95 3.17 -23.76
N HIS A 192 -0.46 3.04 -22.53
CA HIS A 192 -1.09 3.50 -21.30
C HIS A 192 -0.18 4.50 -20.56
N GLU A 193 -0.76 5.33 -19.70
CA GLU A 193 0.00 6.19 -18.78
C GLU A 193 0.77 5.33 -17.79
N SER A 194 2.04 5.65 -17.56
CA SER A 194 2.87 4.99 -16.54
C SER A 194 2.58 5.57 -15.16
N ILE A 195 2.62 4.69 -14.15
CA ILE A 195 2.19 5.02 -12.79
C ILE A 195 3.32 4.71 -11.81
N TYR A 196 3.53 5.59 -10.84
CA TYR A 196 4.46 5.36 -9.75
C TYR A 196 3.77 5.52 -8.40
N PHE A 197 3.59 4.41 -7.69
CA PHE A 197 3.16 4.38 -6.29
C PHE A 197 4.41 4.47 -5.41
N VAL A 198 4.64 5.65 -4.82
CA VAL A 198 5.86 5.91 -4.07
C VAL A 198 5.88 5.16 -2.74
N THR A 199 4.74 4.98 -2.08
CA THR A 199 4.64 4.44 -0.72
C THR A 199 5.44 5.27 0.31
N ASP A 200 5.63 4.78 1.53
CA ASP A 200 6.31 5.55 2.57
C ASP A 200 7.79 5.78 2.24
N SER A 201 8.22 7.03 2.30
CA SER A 201 9.61 7.39 2.02
C SER A 201 9.98 8.72 2.64
N GLN A 202 11.25 8.91 3.02
CA GLN A 202 11.70 10.16 3.64
C GLN A 202 11.68 11.35 2.68
N HIS A 203 12.04 11.12 1.43
CA HIS A 203 12.10 12.14 0.37
C HIS A 203 12.52 11.51 -0.95
N CYS A 204 12.31 12.26 -2.03
CA CYS A 204 12.75 11.86 -3.36
C CYS A 204 14.28 12.02 -3.49
N SER A 205 15.01 10.98 -3.78
CA SER A 205 16.43 11.11 -4.11
C SER A 205 16.61 11.67 -5.53
N PRO A 206 17.72 12.40 -5.82
CA PRO A 206 17.97 12.91 -7.18
C PRO A 206 17.93 11.83 -8.26
N ILE A 207 18.49 10.64 -7.97
CA ILE A 207 18.50 9.54 -8.93
C ILE A 207 17.10 8.97 -9.19
N GLN A 208 16.26 8.87 -8.15
CA GLN A 208 14.87 8.42 -8.31
C GLN A 208 14.05 9.42 -9.13
N ILE A 209 14.28 10.74 -8.93
CA ILE A 209 13.64 11.78 -9.75
C ILE A 209 13.98 11.57 -11.22
N GLU A 210 15.24 11.38 -11.56
CA GLU A 210 15.66 11.18 -12.94
C GLU A 210 15.10 9.88 -13.57
N VAL A 211 15.06 8.78 -12.80
CA VAL A 211 14.74 7.45 -13.35
C VAL A 211 13.24 7.17 -13.33
N PHE A 212 12.53 7.52 -12.25
CA PHE A 212 11.13 7.12 -12.06
C PHE A 212 10.16 8.30 -12.15
N TYR A 213 10.38 9.38 -11.40
CA TYR A 213 9.45 10.51 -11.40
C TYR A 213 9.32 11.20 -12.77
N LYS A 214 10.42 11.32 -13.49
CA LYS A 214 10.37 11.91 -14.85
C LYS A 214 9.70 10.99 -15.86
N LYS A 215 9.86 9.66 -15.72
CA LYS A 215 9.23 8.68 -16.60
C LYS A 215 7.74 8.50 -16.32
N ALA A 216 7.34 8.57 -15.04
CA ALA A 216 5.94 8.41 -14.67
C ALA A 216 5.07 9.54 -15.26
N ASP A 217 3.89 9.19 -15.72
CA ASP A 217 2.85 10.14 -16.12
C ASP A 217 2.00 10.53 -14.90
N VAL A 218 1.82 9.61 -13.95
CA VAL A 218 1.11 9.82 -12.68
C VAL A 218 1.95 9.29 -11.53
N VAL A 219 2.03 10.07 -10.45
CA VAL A 219 2.75 9.72 -9.22
C VAL A 219 1.81 9.82 -8.02
N PHE A 220 1.69 8.74 -7.25
CA PHE A 220 1.03 8.73 -5.95
C PHE A 220 2.11 8.85 -4.86
N GLN A 221 2.18 10.04 -4.24
CA GLN A 221 3.31 10.49 -3.42
C GLN A 221 2.98 10.46 -1.94
N ASP A 222 3.85 9.86 -1.11
CA ASP A 222 3.89 10.02 0.34
C ASP A 222 4.07 11.50 0.72
N CYS A 223 3.23 11.99 1.61
CA CYS A 223 3.24 13.40 2.00
C CYS A 223 2.72 13.63 3.42
N GLU A 224 3.61 13.80 4.40
CA GLU A 224 3.18 14.24 5.73
C GLU A 224 2.98 15.76 5.80
N LEU A 225 2.05 16.18 6.66
CA LEU A 225 1.74 17.60 6.90
C LEU A 225 2.21 18.10 8.28
N ILE A 226 2.90 17.26 9.04
CA ILE A 226 3.39 17.61 10.39
C ILE A 226 4.37 18.78 10.30
N GLY A 227 4.15 19.81 11.14
CA GLY A 227 5.01 20.99 11.21
C GLY A 227 4.87 21.97 10.03
N VAL A 228 3.96 21.74 9.10
CA VAL A 228 3.68 22.65 7.97
C VAL A 228 2.86 23.84 8.47
N ASP A 229 3.41 25.04 8.26
CA ASP A 229 2.76 26.32 8.50
C ASP A 229 2.40 26.95 7.16
N THR A 230 1.14 26.84 6.79
CA THR A 230 0.65 27.32 5.49
C THR A 230 0.63 28.83 5.38
N LYS A 231 0.39 29.52 6.50
CA LYS A 231 0.34 30.97 6.56
C LYS A 231 1.70 31.63 6.28
N ASN A 232 2.76 31.05 6.82
CA ASN A 232 4.11 31.58 6.69
C ASN A 232 4.95 30.86 5.62
N LYS A 233 4.40 29.83 4.95
CA LYS A 233 5.10 28.94 4.01
C LYS A 233 6.41 28.39 4.59
N LYS A 234 6.32 27.81 5.79
CA LYS A 234 7.45 27.25 6.53
C LYS A 234 7.16 25.82 6.97
N MET A 235 8.21 25.03 7.05
CA MET A 235 8.23 23.75 7.71
C MET A 235 9.04 23.88 9.01
N ASN A 236 8.38 23.87 10.16
CA ASN A 236 9.05 24.09 11.44
C ASN A 236 9.73 22.82 11.98
N PHE A 237 9.17 21.65 11.67
CA PHE A 237 9.76 20.34 11.91
C PHE A 237 9.09 19.29 11.04
N LYS A 238 9.62 18.08 11.01
CA LYS A 238 9.08 16.89 10.33
C LYS A 238 9.32 15.65 11.18
N SER A 239 8.58 14.58 10.94
CA SER A 239 8.79 13.30 11.63
C SER A 239 10.16 12.69 11.34
N GLY A 240 10.69 12.93 10.16
CA GLY A 240 11.96 12.38 9.70
C GLY A 240 11.84 11.01 9.04
N VAL A 241 10.62 10.49 8.90
CA VAL A 241 10.34 9.18 8.29
C VAL A 241 9.53 9.28 7.00
N HIS A 242 8.92 10.43 6.73
CA HIS A 242 8.11 10.70 5.53
C HIS A 242 8.59 11.92 4.77
N ALA A 243 8.26 11.99 3.48
CA ALA A 243 8.39 13.20 2.69
C ALA A 243 7.41 14.25 3.24
N ASN A 244 7.93 15.41 3.63
CA ASN A 244 7.09 16.48 4.17
C ASN A 244 6.64 17.42 3.07
N TYR A 245 5.41 17.91 3.15
CA TYR A 245 4.84 18.85 2.18
C TYR A 245 5.77 20.04 1.91
N GLY A 246 6.35 20.64 2.96
CA GLY A 246 7.27 21.76 2.82
C GLY A 246 8.53 21.42 2.02
N GLN A 247 8.99 20.16 2.08
CA GLN A 247 10.10 19.70 1.26
C GLN A 247 9.68 19.54 -0.21
N LEU A 248 8.55 18.87 -0.46
CA LEU A 248 8.01 18.65 -1.80
C LEU A 248 7.67 19.98 -2.49
N ALA A 249 7.09 20.95 -1.76
CA ALA A 249 6.75 22.28 -2.23
C ALA A 249 7.95 23.23 -2.30
N SER A 250 9.14 22.80 -1.85
CA SER A 250 10.38 23.60 -1.85
C SER A 250 10.28 24.87 -1.01
N PHE A 251 9.73 24.77 0.20
CA PHE A 251 9.75 25.87 1.15
C PHE A 251 11.18 26.27 1.49
N SER A 252 11.44 27.56 1.64
CA SER A 252 12.80 28.12 1.76
C SER A 252 13.63 27.57 2.93
N ASN A 253 12.98 27.04 3.97
CA ASN A 253 13.63 26.45 5.15
C ASN A 253 13.62 24.91 5.18
N ALA A 254 13.18 24.27 4.12
CA ALA A 254 12.87 22.82 4.15
C ALA A 254 14.03 21.89 3.76
N ASN A 255 15.22 22.40 3.38
CA ASN A 255 16.35 21.59 2.86
C ASN A 255 15.89 20.54 1.82
N ALA A 256 15.10 20.99 0.86
CA ALA A 256 14.42 20.13 -0.09
C ALA A 256 15.29 19.84 -1.33
N VAL A 257 15.12 18.66 -1.90
CA VAL A 257 15.47 18.47 -3.32
C VAL A 257 14.43 19.24 -4.14
N THR A 258 14.88 20.14 -4.98
CA THR A 258 13.99 20.97 -5.79
C THR A 258 13.33 20.12 -6.86
N LEU A 259 12.03 19.88 -6.73
CA LEU A 259 11.21 19.26 -7.76
C LEU A 259 10.82 20.32 -8.80
N SER A 260 10.89 19.96 -10.09
CA SER A 260 10.37 20.83 -11.16
C SER A 260 8.84 20.92 -11.07
N ASP A 261 8.28 22.00 -11.59
CA ASP A 261 6.81 22.15 -11.67
C ASP A 261 6.19 21.06 -12.55
N GLU A 262 6.90 20.60 -13.59
CA GLU A 262 6.49 19.45 -14.39
C GLU A 262 6.36 18.18 -13.53
N THR A 263 7.37 17.87 -12.70
CA THR A 263 7.31 16.71 -11.80
C THR A 263 6.18 16.83 -10.78
N LYS A 264 6.02 18.00 -10.16
CA LYS A 264 4.92 18.24 -9.21
C LYS A 264 3.55 18.08 -9.85
N SER A 265 3.38 18.52 -11.12
CA SER A 265 2.11 18.42 -11.84
C SER A 265 1.64 16.98 -12.12
N LYS A 266 2.50 15.99 -11.90
CA LYS A 266 2.17 14.56 -11.99
C LYS A 266 1.75 13.97 -10.65
N MET A 267 1.99 14.66 -9.52
CA MET A 267 1.86 14.13 -8.17
C MET A 267 0.47 14.32 -7.58
N TRP A 268 -0.11 13.23 -7.10
CA TRP A 268 -1.19 13.17 -6.14
C TRP A 268 -0.61 12.85 -4.77
N LEU A 269 -0.98 13.61 -3.73
CA LEU A 269 -0.43 13.49 -2.38
C LEU A 269 -1.31 12.61 -1.49
N SER A 270 -0.68 11.69 -0.74
CA SER A 270 -1.35 10.75 0.17
C SER A 270 -0.55 10.62 1.48
N HIS A 271 -0.98 9.75 2.39
CA HIS A 271 -0.33 9.47 3.68
C HIS A 271 -0.32 10.68 4.64
N TYR A 272 -1.36 11.48 4.58
CA TYR A 272 -1.50 12.71 5.36
C TYR A 272 -2.31 12.51 6.65
N GLN A 273 -2.28 13.50 7.52
CA GLN A 273 -2.97 13.52 8.81
C GLN A 273 -4.44 13.93 8.66
N ASP A 274 -5.32 13.42 9.53
CA ASP A 274 -6.77 13.65 9.49
C ASP A 274 -7.19 15.14 9.62
N PHE A 275 -6.34 16.01 10.16
CA PHE A 275 -6.67 17.45 10.25
C PHE A 275 -6.86 18.11 8.87
N LEU A 276 -6.36 17.51 7.80
CA LEU A 276 -6.65 17.94 6.42
C LEU A 276 -8.15 17.97 6.16
N ASN A 277 -8.91 16.98 6.66
CA ASN A 277 -10.36 16.89 6.46
C ASN A 277 -11.13 18.07 7.04
N TYR A 278 -10.54 18.76 8.00
CA TYR A 278 -11.13 19.93 8.65
C TYR A 278 -10.67 21.25 8.05
N ASN A 279 -9.98 21.22 6.91
CA ASN A 279 -9.38 22.42 6.30
C ASN A 279 -8.46 23.17 7.25
N LYS A 280 -7.66 22.43 8.03
CA LYS A 280 -6.68 22.99 8.97
C LYS A 280 -5.27 22.59 8.59
N ASP A 281 -4.30 23.44 8.88
CA ASP A 281 -2.89 23.05 8.93
C ASP A 281 -2.52 22.53 10.33
N PHE A 282 -1.26 22.13 10.50
CA PHE A 282 -0.75 21.60 11.76
C PHE A 282 -0.91 22.59 12.94
N TYR A 283 -0.92 23.89 12.69
CA TYR A 283 -1.08 24.96 13.69
C TYR A 283 -2.52 25.43 13.84
N GLY A 284 -3.47 24.79 13.17
CA GLY A 284 -4.89 25.12 13.21
C GLY A 284 -5.31 26.30 12.34
N ASN A 285 -4.44 26.81 11.45
CA ASN A 285 -4.82 27.82 10.48
C ASN A 285 -5.77 27.22 9.43
N ASP A 286 -6.73 28.04 8.98
CA ASP A 286 -7.63 27.65 7.89
C ASP A 286 -6.87 27.55 6.56
N VAL A 287 -7.07 26.44 5.85
CA VAL A 287 -6.44 26.17 4.55
C VAL A 287 -7.31 25.27 3.69
N ASP A 288 -7.60 25.67 2.47
CA ASP A 288 -8.08 24.76 1.44
C ASP A 288 -6.88 24.01 0.87
N TRP A 289 -6.67 22.78 1.34
CA TRP A 289 -5.51 21.98 0.97
C TRP A 289 -5.50 21.61 -0.52
N GLN A 290 -6.67 21.46 -1.16
CA GLN A 290 -6.74 21.14 -2.58
C GLN A 290 -6.30 22.35 -3.42
N GLU A 291 -6.77 23.54 -3.07
CA GLU A 291 -6.35 24.76 -3.73
C GLU A 291 -4.88 25.08 -3.41
N TYR A 292 -4.46 24.88 -2.17
CA TYR A 292 -3.09 25.13 -1.72
C TYR A 292 -2.08 24.27 -2.48
N ALA A 293 -2.37 22.96 -2.64
CA ALA A 293 -1.54 22.05 -3.40
C ALA A 293 -1.46 22.42 -4.89
N LYS A 294 -2.58 22.82 -5.51
CA LYS A 294 -2.62 23.27 -6.90
C LYS A 294 -1.80 24.54 -7.12
N ASN A 295 -1.83 25.49 -6.17
CA ASN A 295 -1.01 26.70 -6.20
C ASN A 295 0.49 26.38 -6.17
N ASP A 296 0.89 25.32 -5.44
CA ASP A 296 2.26 24.81 -5.39
C ASP A 296 2.56 23.78 -6.52
N LYS A 297 1.67 23.67 -7.52
CA LYS A 297 1.78 22.88 -8.76
C LYS A 297 1.54 21.38 -8.63
N PHE A 298 1.07 20.89 -7.50
CA PHE A 298 0.62 19.50 -7.38
C PHE A 298 -0.76 19.29 -8.02
N ARG A 299 -1.11 18.04 -8.35
CA ARG A 299 -2.48 17.70 -8.80
C ARG A 299 -3.51 17.89 -7.68
N GLY A 300 -3.12 17.62 -6.45
CA GLY A 300 -3.93 17.74 -5.24
C GLY A 300 -3.66 16.64 -4.25
N PHE A 301 -4.48 16.57 -3.21
CA PHE A 301 -4.50 15.46 -2.27
C PHE A 301 -5.51 14.41 -2.71
N LEU A 302 -5.13 13.13 -2.60
CA LEU A 302 -6.06 12.03 -2.82
C LEU A 302 -7.16 12.04 -1.75
N VAL A 303 -8.32 11.51 -2.12
CA VAL A 303 -9.41 11.28 -1.17
C VAL A 303 -9.90 9.83 -1.29
N PRO A 304 -10.32 9.19 -0.18
CA PRO A 304 -10.87 7.84 -0.24
C PRO A 304 -12.08 7.75 -1.17
N GLY A 305 -12.09 6.75 -2.06
CA GLY A 305 -13.11 6.54 -3.08
C GLY A 305 -12.80 7.23 -4.42
N GLN A 306 -11.70 7.97 -4.54
CA GLN A 306 -11.29 8.53 -5.82
C GLN A 306 -10.87 7.41 -6.78
N GLU A 307 -11.28 7.53 -8.05
CA GLU A 307 -11.01 6.53 -9.08
C GLU A 307 -10.22 7.14 -10.24
N PHE A 308 -9.40 6.32 -10.84
CA PHE A 308 -8.58 6.66 -12.02
C PHE A 308 -8.71 5.53 -13.04
N GLU A 309 -8.66 5.91 -14.33
CA GLU A 309 -8.57 4.98 -15.46
C GLU A 309 -7.26 5.22 -16.21
N PHE A 310 -6.51 4.16 -16.46
CA PHE A 310 -5.20 4.18 -17.11
C PHE A 310 -5.14 3.29 -18.33
#